data_552265c6083fbb2ec775d0a5fa8128d3
#
_entry.id   552265c6083fbb2ec775d0a5fa8128d3
#
_cell.length_a   1.000
_cell.length_b   1.000
_cell.length_c   1.000
_cell.angle_alpha   90.00
_cell.angle_beta   90.00
_cell.angle_gamma   90.00
#
_symmetry.space_group_name_H-M   'P 1'
#
loop_
_entity.id
_entity.type
_entity.pdbx_description
1 polymer ?
#
loop_
_entity_poly.entity_id
_entity_poly.type
_entity_poly.pdbx_seq_one_letter_code
_entity_poly.pdbx_strand_id
1 'polypeptide(L)'
;MRPESPSAIDSNVEAEPTTRQSRSPRFKMGNHLGAIVSTCLLTCMAVGAGFWMGQNRQQELPAVLAATSSASDTMAVATGPVTEDAEGVFFLDFLTGDLQCLVYYPRTGTFGARFVANITPQCGGGGKNSQYIMVTGAAVTNVTAGGARPGASLVYVTDASKGIFAAYAIPWDRTAESAGRPQSGRLIYAGGGPIRNFQVNQAPAKPPGIVDPNQRP
;
A
#
# COMPACT_ATOMS: atom_id res chain seq x y z
N MET A 1 5.54 1.07 78.34
CA MET A 1 6.27 0.24 79.30
C MET A 1 7.59 -0.17 78.68
N ARG A 2 8.67 0.47 79.14
CA ARG A 2 10.01 -0.09 79.20
C ARG A 2 10.02 -1.15 80.33
N PRO A 3 11.02 -2.03 80.53
CA PRO A 3 12.45 -1.91 80.43
C PRO A 3 13.12 -3.18 79.83
N GLU A 4 14.38 -3.44 79.79
CA GLU A 4 15.68 -3.00 80.29
C GLU A 4 16.75 -3.94 79.73
N SER A 5 17.94 -3.42 79.46
CA SER A 5 19.21 -4.15 79.40
C SER A 5 19.59 -4.71 80.77
N PRO A 6 20.56 -5.62 80.92
CA PRO A 6 21.96 -5.16 81.04
C PRO A 6 23.07 -6.19 80.57
N SER A 7 24.24 -5.61 80.28
CA SER A 7 25.63 -5.76 80.78
C SER A 7 26.38 -7.10 80.55
N ALA A 8 27.47 -7.02 79.86
CA ALA A 8 28.88 -6.88 80.22
C ALA A 8 29.52 -8.12 80.90
N ILE A 9 30.68 -8.52 80.37
CA ILE A 9 31.96 -8.84 81.05
C ILE A 9 32.84 -9.54 80.03
N ASP A 10 33.89 -8.87 79.52
CA ASP A 10 35.29 -8.89 79.90
C ASP A 10 35.98 -10.25 79.97
N SER A 11 36.98 -10.46 79.08
CA SER A 11 38.30 -10.99 79.47
C SER A 11 39.27 -11.06 78.30
N ASN A 12 40.35 -10.30 78.45
CA ASN A 12 41.61 -10.41 77.73
C ASN A 12 42.15 -11.82 77.65
N VAL A 13 42.69 -12.19 76.46
CA VAL A 13 43.86 -13.05 76.33
C VAL A 13 44.72 -12.56 75.18
N GLU A 14 45.92 -12.18 75.59
CA GLU A 14 47.11 -11.79 74.88
C GLU A 14 47.73 -13.04 74.24
N ALA A 15 48.08 -13.01 72.93
CA ALA A 15 49.12 -13.89 72.36
C ALA A 15 49.58 -13.47 70.94
N GLU A 16 50.76 -13.01 70.83
CA GLU A 16 51.89 -13.14 69.93
C GLU A 16 51.67 -12.95 68.39
N PRO A 17 52.62 -12.25 67.75
CA PRO A 17 52.58 -11.94 66.32
C PRO A 17 53.30 -13.04 65.51
N THR A 18 52.56 -13.77 64.69
CA THR A 18 53.16 -14.62 63.68
C THR A 18 53.27 -13.84 62.36
N THR A 19 54.50 -13.47 62.05
CA THR A 19 54.89 -12.83 60.78
C THR A 19 54.66 -13.76 59.61
N ARG A 20 53.52 -13.66 58.96
CA ARG A 20 53.25 -14.34 57.71
C ARG A 20 53.59 -13.41 56.54
N GLN A 21 54.76 -13.68 55.92
CA GLN A 21 55.18 -13.05 54.67
C GLN A 21 54.12 -13.25 53.60
N SER A 22 53.36 -12.20 53.32
CA SER A 22 52.44 -12.15 52.17
C SER A 22 53.27 -12.02 50.89
N ARG A 23 53.49 -13.15 50.17
CA ARG A 23 53.90 -13.09 48.78
C ARG A 23 52.74 -12.52 47.97
N SER A 24 52.81 -11.26 47.61
CA SER A 24 51.92 -10.67 46.61
C SER A 24 52.11 -11.34 45.30
N PRO A 25 51.04 -11.87 44.67
CA PRO A 25 51.14 -12.36 43.26
C PRO A 25 51.41 -11.18 42.36
N ARG A 26 52.56 -11.12 41.73
CA ARG A 26 52.83 -10.22 40.61
C ARG A 26 51.91 -10.60 39.50
N PHE A 27 50.77 -9.92 39.41
CA PHE A 27 49.82 -9.99 38.28
C PHE A 27 50.52 -9.44 37.05
N LYS A 28 50.87 -10.28 36.11
CA LYS A 28 51.40 -9.86 34.78
C LYS A 28 50.30 -9.17 34.01
N MET A 29 50.13 -7.88 34.20
CA MET A 29 49.09 -7.03 33.63
C MET A 29 49.33 -6.65 32.18
N GLY A 30 50.36 -7.22 31.52
CA GLY A 30 50.77 -6.82 30.17
C GLY A 30 50.02 -7.51 29.01
N ASN A 31 49.50 -8.72 29.20
CA ASN A 31 48.91 -9.45 28.07
C ASN A 31 47.40 -9.38 27.98
N HIS A 32 46.72 -9.01 29.08
CA HIS A 32 45.24 -8.94 29.05
C HIS A 32 44.72 -7.61 28.48
N LEU A 33 45.50 -6.55 28.60
CA LEU A 33 45.10 -5.24 28.05
C LEU A 33 45.08 -5.27 26.52
N GLY A 34 46.06 -5.94 25.89
CA GLY A 34 46.09 -6.13 24.43
C GLY A 34 44.95 -7.01 23.90
N ALA A 35 44.57 -8.05 24.66
CA ALA A 35 43.42 -8.90 24.29
C ALA A 35 42.08 -8.20 24.41
N ILE A 36 41.88 -7.35 25.43
CA ILE A 36 40.67 -6.56 25.64
C ILE A 36 40.51 -5.52 24.52
N VAL A 37 41.59 -4.80 24.18
CA VAL A 37 41.57 -3.82 23.11
C VAL A 37 41.28 -4.48 21.74
N SER A 38 41.88 -5.63 21.48
CA SER A 38 41.65 -6.36 20.23
C SER A 38 40.20 -6.87 20.10
N THR A 39 39.60 -7.40 21.20
CA THR A 39 38.19 -7.82 21.19
C THR A 39 37.23 -6.63 21.05
N CYS A 40 37.48 -5.50 21.69
CA CYS A 40 36.65 -4.30 21.48
C CYS A 40 36.73 -3.79 20.06
N LEU A 41 37.88 -3.82 19.41
CA LEU A 41 38.05 -3.38 18.03
C LEU A 41 37.30 -4.30 17.04
N LEU A 42 37.37 -5.61 17.24
CA LEU A 42 36.64 -6.60 16.44
C LEU A 42 35.12 -6.47 16.62
N THR A 43 34.62 -6.23 17.82
CA THR A 43 33.19 -6.03 18.05
C THR A 43 32.70 -4.72 17.44
N CYS A 44 33.46 -3.63 17.53
CA CYS A 44 33.12 -2.37 16.87
C CYS A 44 33.10 -2.50 15.34
N MET A 45 34.06 -3.24 14.75
CA MET A 45 34.03 -3.52 13.31
C MET A 45 32.82 -4.37 12.89
N ALA A 46 32.48 -5.39 13.65
CA ALA A 46 31.32 -6.26 13.36
C ALA A 46 29.98 -5.47 13.44
N VAL A 47 29.83 -4.62 14.47
CA VAL A 47 28.66 -3.77 14.63
C VAL A 47 28.60 -2.71 13.52
N GLY A 48 29.72 -2.09 13.17
CA GLY A 48 29.80 -1.11 12.09
C GLY A 48 29.48 -1.71 10.72
N ALA A 49 29.99 -2.90 10.43
CA ALA A 49 29.67 -3.62 9.20
C ALA A 49 28.21 -4.07 9.14
N GLY A 50 27.65 -4.53 10.26
CA GLY A 50 26.23 -4.88 10.38
C GLY A 50 25.30 -3.69 10.17
N PHE A 51 25.66 -2.53 10.72
CA PHE A 51 24.92 -1.29 10.56
C PHE A 51 24.97 -0.79 9.10
N TRP A 52 26.15 -0.85 8.47
CA TRP A 52 26.31 -0.45 7.07
C TRP A 52 25.60 -1.39 6.09
N MET A 53 25.61 -2.69 6.36
CA MET A 53 24.85 -3.68 5.58
C MET A 53 23.35 -3.57 5.79
N GLY A 54 22.92 -3.16 6.99
CA GLY A 54 21.50 -2.90 7.32
C GLY A 54 20.95 -1.66 6.63
N GLN A 55 21.73 -0.60 6.51
CA GLN A 55 21.30 0.63 5.82
C GLN A 55 21.19 0.46 4.31
N ASN A 56 21.96 -0.43 3.71
CA ASN A 56 21.89 -0.68 2.27
C ASN A 56 20.73 -1.59 1.85
N ARG A 57 20.00 -2.14 2.81
CA ARG A 57 18.69 -2.75 2.57
C ARG A 57 17.60 -1.72 2.89
N GLN A 58 17.59 -0.60 2.18
CA GLN A 58 16.33 0.07 1.95
C GLN A 58 15.48 -0.93 1.16
N GLN A 59 14.68 -1.73 1.89
CA GLN A 59 13.49 -2.31 1.29
C GLN A 59 12.73 -1.11 0.74
N GLU A 60 12.76 -0.94 -0.57
CA GLU A 60 11.76 -0.13 -1.25
C GLU A 60 10.44 -0.73 -0.81
N LEU A 61 9.84 -0.10 0.21
CA LEU A 61 8.47 -0.43 0.57
C LEU A 61 7.70 -0.27 -0.73
N PRO A 62 7.00 -1.31 -1.21
CA PRO A 62 6.19 -1.15 -2.40
C PRO A 62 5.32 0.07 -2.15
N ALA A 63 5.32 1.02 -3.10
CA ALA A 63 4.50 2.21 -2.99
C ALA A 63 3.08 1.73 -2.70
N VAL A 64 2.60 1.96 -1.49
CA VAL A 64 1.25 1.61 -1.11
C VAL A 64 0.36 2.59 -1.86
N LEU A 65 -0.10 2.18 -3.04
CA LEU A 65 -1.06 2.92 -3.82
C LEU A 65 -2.38 2.86 -3.05
N ALA A 66 -2.59 3.85 -2.19
CA ALA A 66 -3.80 3.95 -1.41
C ALA A 66 -4.95 4.38 -2.33
N ALA A 67 -5.93 3.51 -2.50
CA ALA A 67 -7.21 3.88 -3.10
C ALA A 67 -8.16 4.31 -1.97
N THR A 68 -8.82 5.45 -2.17
CA THR A 68 -9.83 5.95 -1.23
C THR A 68 -11.17 6.08 -1.94
N SER A 69 -12.26 5.89 -1.21
CA SER A 69 -13.60 6.13 -1.74
C SER A 69 -14.49 6.79 -0.69
N SER A 70 -15.36 7.66 -1.15
CA SER A 70 -16.41 8.31 -0.35
C SER A 70 -17.67 8.43 -1.19
N ALA A 71 -18.81 8.36 -0.56
CA ALA A 71 -20.10 8.48 -1.24
C ALA A 71 -21.06 9.40 -0.46
N SER A 72 -21.90 10.11 -1.21
CA SER A 72 -23.09 10.82 -0.72
C SER A 72 -24.34 10.18 -1.32
N ASP A 73 -25.51 10.78 -1.10
CA ASP A 73 -26.78 10.27 -1.64
C ASP A 73 -26.87 10.34 -3.17
N THR A 74 -26.07 11.19 -3.82
CA THR A 74 -26.15 11.45 -5.27
C THR A 74 -24.88 11.19 -6.04
N MET A 75 -23.75 11.04 -5.36
CA MET A 75 -22.44 10.93 -5.99
C MET A 75 -21.49 10.06 -5.17
N ALA A 76 -20.63 9.31 -5.86
CA ALA A 76 -19.44 8.69 -5.26
C ALA A 76 -18.18 9.24 -5.88
N VAL A 77 -17.13 9.33 -5.06
CA VAL A 77 -15.78 9.73 -5.46
C VAL A 77 -14.80 8.65 -5.01
N ALA A 78 -13.88 8.28 -5.88
CA ALA A 78 -12.79 7.36 -5.53
C ALA A 78 -11.50 7.79 -6.23
N THR A 79 -10.36 7.45 -5.67
CA THR A 79 -9.06 7.65 -6.32
C THR A 79 -8.39 6.33 -6.63
N GLY A 80 -7.50 6.32 -7.62
CA GLY A 80 -6.74 5.14 -7.96
C GLY A 80 -5.56 5.43 -8.87
N PRO A 81 -4.49 4.62 -8.77
CA PRO A 81 -3.30 4.82 -9.58
C PRO A 81 -3.58 4.61 -11.06
N VAL A 82 -3.00 5.46 -11.90
CA VAL A 82 -3.02 5.33 -13.35
C VAL A 82 -1.65 4.86 -13.85
N THR A 83 -0.60 5.47 -13.30
CA THR A 83 0.79 5.06 -13.45
C THR A 83 1.49 5.09 -12.09
N GLU A 84 2.81 4.92 -12.06
CA GLU A 84 3.59 5.08 -10.83
C GLU A 84 3.52 6.52 -10.29
N ASP A 85 3.41 7.50 -11.19
CA ASP A 85 3.47 8.93 -10.86
C ASP A 85 2.12 9.63 -10.98
N ALA A 86 1.14 9.06 -11.68
CA ALA A 86 -0.14 9.70 -11.97
C ALA A 86 -1.30 8.99 -11.27
N GLU A 87 -2.18 9.79 -10.67
CA GLU A 87 -3.40 9.35 -9.99
C GLU A 87 -4.65 9.84 -10.72
N GLY A 88 -5.65 8.98 -10.80
CA GLY A 88 -6.96 9.30 -11.32
C GLY A 88 -7.97 9.49 -10.21
N VAL A 89 -8.84 10.50 -10.36
CA VAL A 89 -10.01 10.73 -9.51
C VAL A 89 -11.25 10.35 -10.30
N PHE A 90 -12.04 9.45 -9.77
CA PHE A 90 -13.27 8.96 -10.35
C PHE A 90 -14.47 9.61 -9.67
N PHE A 91 -15.43 10.03 -10.47
CA PHE A 91 -16.71 10.59 -10.04
C PHE A 91 -17.82 9.77 -10.68
N LEU A 92 -18.77 9.30 -9.88
CA LEU A 92 -19.97 8.62 -10.35
C LEU A 92 -21.18 9.41 -9.92
N ASP A 93 -21.94 9.92 -10.89
CA ASP A 93 -23.25 10.53 -10.67
C ASP A 93 -24.33 9.43 -10.61
N PHE A 94 -25.02 9.32 -9.50
CA PHE A 94 -26.04 8.28 -9.28
C PHE A 94 -27.33 8.54 -10.07
N LEU A 95 -27.60 9.80 -10.41
CA LEU A 95 -28.82 10.18 -11.12
C LEU A 95 -28.72 9.85 -12.61
N THR A 96 -27.58 10.14 -13.22
CA THR A 96 -27.34 9.95 -14.65
C THR A 96 -26.66 8.62 -14.97
N GLY A 97 -25.98 8.02 -14.00
CA GLY A 97 -25.11 6.89 -14.19
C GLY A 97 -23.80 7.24 -14.92
N ASP A 98 -23.45 8.51 -14.97
CA ASP A 98 -22.20 8.95 -15.61
C ASP A 98 -21.01 8.74 -14.68
N LEU A 99 -20.06 7.96 -15.16
CA LEU A 99 -18.77 7.72 -14.54
C LEU A 99 -17.69 8.52 -15.28
N GLN A 100 -17.01 9.41 -14.58
CA GLN A 100 -15.93 10.23 -15.11
C GLN A 100 -14.64 9.96 -14.34
N CYS A 101 -13.53 9.88 -15.07
CA CYS A 101 -12.18 9.84 -14.50
C CYS A 101 -11.40 11.07 -14.98
N LEU A 102 -10.83 11.82 -14.05
CA LEU A 102 -9.88 12.90 -14.29
C LEU A 102 -8.51 12.45 -13.81
N VAL A 103 -7.46 12.64 -14.62
CA VAL A 103 -6.09 12.24 -14.26
C VAL A 103 -5.22 13.47 -14.11
N TYR A 104 -4.58 13.57 -12.94
CA TYR A 104 -3.63 14.64 -12.65
C TYR A 104 -2.26 14.27 -13.21
N TYR A 105 -1.63 15.21 -13.94
CA TYR A 105 -0.29 15.08 -14.49
C TYR A 105 0.70 15.80 -13.58
N PRO A 106 1.51 15.11 -12.79
CA PRO A 106 2.45 15.75 -11.85
C PRO A 106 3.45 16.67 -12.54
N ARG A 107 3.88 16.29 -13.75
CA ARG A 107 4.89 17.06 -14.52
C ARG A 107 4.40 18.44 -14.98
N THR A 108 3.11 18.57 -15.26
CA THR A 108 2.49 19.84 -15.71
C THR A 108 1.74 20.54 -14.61
N GLY A 109 1.48 19.85 -13.48
CA GLY A 109 0.72 20.40 -12.36
C GLY A 109 -0.76 20.62 -12.66
N THR A 110 -1.34 19.88 -13.62
CA THR A 110 -2.72 20.07 -14.09
C THR A 110 -3.44 18.76 -14.31
N PHE A 111 -4.77 18.80 -14.38
CA PHE A 111 -5.55 17.66 -14.88
C PHE A 111 -5.39 17.58 -16.40
N GLY A 112 -4.62 16.61 -16.87
CA GLY A 112 -4.26 16.41 -18.27
C GLY A 112 -5.11 15.38 -19.01
N ALA A 113 -5.95 14.61 -18.31
CA ALA A 113 -6.77 13.62 -18.98
C ALA A 113 -8.19 13.53 -18.41
N ARG A 114 -9.14 13.17 -19.28
CA ARG A 114 -10.54 12.94 -18.94
C ARG A 114 -11.11 11.75 -19.68
N PHE A 115 -11.60 10.74 -18.95
CA PHE A 115 -12.27 9.59 -19.51
C PHE A 115 -13.67 9.44 -18.94
N VAL A 116 -14.62 8.98 -19.75
CA VAL A 116 -16.03 8.89 -19.38
C VAL A 116 -16.63 7.53 -19.76
N ALA A 117 -17.61 7.10 -18.98
CA ALA A 117 -18.49 5.99 -19.34
C ALA A 117 -19.87 6.26 -18.74
N ASN A 118 -20.90 5.64 -19.28
CA ASN A 118 -22.19 5.56 -18.61
C ASN A 118 -22.37 4.10 -18.16
N ILE A 119 -22.67 3.90 -16.88
CA ILE A 119 -22.78 2.58 -16.25
C ILE A 119 -24.17 1.94 -16.43
N THR A 120 -25.15 2.73 -16.87
CA THR A 120 -26.55 2.32 -16.99
C THR A 120 -26.73 1.03 -17.81
N PRO A 121 -26.03 0.83 -18.95
CA PRO A 121 -26.19 -0.37 -19.75
C PRO A 121 -25.78 -1.65 -19.01
N GLN A 122 -24.81 -1.57 -18.08
CA GLN A 122 -24.25 -2.70 -17.35
C GLN A 122 -24.91 -2.90 -15.98
N CYS A 123 -25.16 -1.80 -15.25
CA CYS A 123 -25.71 -1.83 -13.90
C CYS A 123 -27.22 -1.59 -13.84
N GLY A 124 -27.86 -1.27 -15.02
CA GLY A 124 -29.28 -0.93 -15.09
C GLY A 124 -29.55 0.49 -14.51
N GLY A 125 -30.44 1.21 -15.17
CA GLY A 125 -30.67 2.65 -15.06
C GLY A 125 -30.53 3.28 -13.68
N GLY A 126 -29.88 4.44 -13.66
CA GLY A 126 -29.87 5.36 -12.53
C GLY A 126 -31.26 5.77 -12.10
N GLY A 127 -31.41 6.29 -10.92
CA GLY A 127 -32.66 6.78 -10.39
C GLY A 127 -32.58 6.97 -8.88
N LYS A 128 -33.59 7.58 -8.31
CA LYS A 128 -33.67 7.88 -6.86
C LYS A 128 -33.48 6.66 -5.92
N ASN A 129 -33.64 5.45 -6.44
CA ASN A 129 -33.57 4.21 -5.64
C ASN A 129 -32.29 3.40 -5.95
N SER A 130 -31.38 3.87 -6.78
CA SER A 130 -30.15 3.19 -7.07
C SER A 130 -29.17 3.35 -5.91
N GLN A 131 -28.66 2.24 -5.38
CA GLN A 131 -27.65 2.22 -4.31
C GLN A 131 -26.32 1.82 -4.93
N TYR A 132 -25.62 2.81 -5.45
CA TYR A 132 -24.30 2.56 -6.05
C TYR A 132 -23.20 2.60 -4.99
N ILE A 133 -22.29 1.66 -5.12
CA ILE A 133 -21.02 1.60 -4.40
C ILE A 133 -19.92 1.66 -5.44
N MET A 134 -18.95 2.55 -5.26
CA MET A 134 -17.80 2.66 -6.15
C MET A 134 -16.51 2.49 -5.35
N VAL A 135 -15.62 1.64 -5.85
CA VAL A 135 -14.27 1.45 -5.32
C VAL A 135 -13.27 1.28 -6.45
N THR A 136 -12.04 1.59 -6.18
CA THR A 136 -10.93 1.34 -7.11
C THR A 136 -10.02 0.26 -6.55
N GLY A 137 -9.39 -0.48 -7.43
CA GLY A 137 -8.41 -1.48 -7.06
C GLY A 137 -7.23 -1.45 -8.02
N ALA A 138 -6.01 -1.59 -7.50
CA ALA A 138 -4.83 -1.74 -8.35
C ALA A 138 -4.95 -3.04 -9.15
N ALA A 139 -4.81 -2.92 -10.47
CA ALA A 139 -4.84 -4.05 -11.37
C ALA A 139 -3.91 -3.79 -12.56
N VAL A 140 -2.97 -4.69 -12.75
CA VAL A 140 -2.17 -4.70 -13.97
C VAL A 140 -2.93 -5.52 -15.02
N THR A 141 -3.55 -4.83 -15.97
CA THR A 141 -4.28 -5.51 -17.05
C THR A 141 -3.42 -5.57 -18.30
N ASN A 142 -3.40 -6.73 -18.95
CA ASN A 142 -2.71 -6.93 -20.24
C ASN A 142 -3.65 -6.73 -21.42
N VAL A 143 -4.86 -6.26 -21.18
CA VAL A 143 -5.86 -6.03 -22.25
C VAL A 143 -5.49 -4.75 -22.98
N THR A 144 -5.09 -4.88 -24.23
CA THR A 144 -4.85 -3.74 -25.12
C THR A 144 -6.12 -3.45 -25.91
N ALA A 145 -6.71 -2.28 -25.69
CA ALA A 145 -7.76 -1.78 -26.56
C ALA A 145 -7.19 -0.66 -27.43
N GLY A 146 -7.11 -0.88 -28.73
CA GLY A 146 -6.65 0.14 -29.68
C GLY A 146 -5.19 0.59 -29.51
N GLY A 147 -4.30 -0.28 -28.98
CA GLY A 147 -2.87 0.04 -28.78
C GLY A 147 -2.52 0.76 -27.49
N ALA A 148 -3.50 1.24 -26.74
CA ALA A 148 -3.29 1.83 -25.41
C ALA A 148 -3.20 0.73 -24.34
N ARG A 149 -2.25 0.82 -23.43
CA ARG A 149 -2.21 -0.05 -22.26
C ARG A 149 -3.15 0.52 -21.20
N PRO A 150 -3.98 -0.30 -20.55
CA PRO A 150 -4.79 0.19 -19.44
C PRO A 150 -3.95 0.81 -18.33
N GLY A 151 -4.51 1.79 -17.65
CA GLY A 151 -3.94 2.33 -16.40
C GLY A 151 -3.85 1.25 -15.32
N ALA A 152 -3.09 1.54 -14.27
CA ALA A 152 -2.76 0.58 -13.20
C ALA A 152 -3.93 0.30 -12.25
N SER A 153 -5.12 0.85 -12.47
CA SER A 153 -6.30 0.57 -11.66
C SER A 153 -7.54 0.26 -12.49
N LEU A 154 -8.42 -0.52 -11.87
CA LEU A 154 -9.81 -0.69 -12.29
C LEU A 154 -10.72 0.06 -11.32
N VAL A 155 -11.78 0.65 -11.83
CA VAL A 155 -12.89 1.12 -11.02
C VAL A 155 -14.03 0.12 -11.09
N TYR A 156 -14.53 -0.26 -9.92
CA TYR A 156 -15.65 -1.17 -9.76
C TYR A 156 -16.87 -0.38 -9.30
N VAL A 157 -17.95 -0.54 -10.00
CA VAL A 157 -19.25 0.05 -9.64
C VAL A 157 -20.21 -1.10 -9.39
N THR A 158 -20.89 -1.06 -8.25
CA THR A 158 -21.87 -2.06 -7.83
C THR A 158 -23.21 -1.39 -7.59
N ASP A 159 -24.28 -1.87 -8.21
CA ASP A 159 -25.64 -1.53 -7.79
C ASP A 159 -26.07 -2.55 -6.73
N ALA A 160 -26.02 -2.12 -5.46
CA ALA A 160 -26.36 -2.98 -4.33
C ALA A 160 -27.85 -3.37 -4.30
N SER A 161 -28.72 -2.54 -4.89
CA SER A 161 -30.16 -2.80 -4.97
C SER A 161 -30.48 -3.95 -5.93
N LYS A 162 -29.73 -4.04 -7.03
CA LYS A 162 -29.90 -5.09 -8.04
C LYS A 162 -28.94 -6.26 -7.88
N GLY A 163 -27.88 -6.10 -7.09
CA GLY A 163 -26.85 -7.12 -6.93
C GLY A 163 -26.06 -7.35 -8.21
N ILE A 164 -25.72 -6.27 -8.93
CA ILE A 164 -24.96 -6.30 -10.20
C ILE A 164 -23.73 -5.43 -10.03
N PHE A 165 -22.60 -5.83 -10.62
CA PHE A 165 -21.40 -5.01 -10.67
C PHE A 165 -20.87 -4.87 -12.08
N ALA A 166 -20.08 -3.83 -12.31
CA ALA A 166 -19.32 -3.58 -13.53
C ALA A 166 -17.94 -3.04 -13.18
N ALA A 167 -16.94 -3.42 -13.97
CA ALA A 167 -15.57 -2.94 -13.85
C ALA A 167 -15.17 -2.18 -15.11
N TYR A 168 -14.42 -1.09 -14.93
CA TYR A 168 -13.92 -0.26 -16.03
C TYR A 168 -12.44 0.01 -15.86
N ALA A 169 -11.72 0.06 -16.99
CA ALA A 169 -10.30 0.38 -17.08
C ALA A 169 -10.12 1.74 -17.79
N ILE A 170 -9.04 2.43 -17.45
CA ILE A 170 -8.62 3.67 -18.13
C ILE A 170 -7.78 3.29 -19.36
N PRO A 171 -8.15 3.69 -20.60
CA PRO A 171 -7.26 3.56 -21.74
C PRO A 171 -6.15 4.61 -21.62
N TRP A 172 -4.92 4.16 -21.38
CA TRP A 172 -3.84 5.08 -21.04
C TRP A 172 -2.71 5.06 -22.07
N ASP A 173 -2.31 6.25 -22.53
CA ASP A 173 -1.14 6.44 -23.40
C ASP A 173 0.00 7.08 -22.59
N ARG A 174 1.00 6.29 -22.23
CA ARG A 174 2.19 6.77 -21.50
C ARG A 174 3.03 7.76 -22.32
N THR A 175 3.00 7.65 -23.66
CA THR A 175 3.74 8.57 -24.52
C THR A 175 3.10 9.96 -24.50
N ALA A 176 1.77 10.02 -24.52
CA ALA A 176 1.05 11.28 -24.39
C ALA A 176 1.26 11.91 -23.02
N GLU A 177 1.21 11.13 -21.94
CA GLU A 177 1.51 11.58 -20.57
C GLU A 177 2.91 12.17 -20.48
N SER A 178 3.94 11.43 -20.93
CA SER A 178 5.34 11.87 -20.89
C SER A 178 5.58 13.15 -21.67
N ALA A 179 4.82 13.37 -22.74
CA ALA A 179 4.86 14.59 -23.55
C ALA A 179 3.98 15.71 -23.00
N GLY A 180 3.27 15.51 -21.88
CA GLY A 180 2.31 16.48 -21.32
C GLY A 180 1.10 16.74 -22.23
N ARG A 181 0.81 15.83 -23.16
CA ARG A 181 -0.31 16.01 -24.11
C ARG A 181 -1.63 15.60 -23.45
N PRO A 182 -2.71 16.38 -23.65
CA PRO A 182 -4.02 16.01 -23.13
C PRO A 182 -4.52 14.68 -23.70
N GLN A 183 -5.21 13.90 -22.86
CA GLN A 183 -5.85 12.66 -23.24
C GLN A 183 -7.36 12.71 -22.94
N SER A 184 -8.16 12.14 -23.80
CA SER A 184 -9.60 12.00 -23.56
C SER A 184 -10.15 10.79 -24.28
N GLY A 185 -11.25 10.22 -23.76
CA GLY A 185 -11.86 9.07 -24.37
C GLY A 185 -12.93 8.43 -23.49
N ARG A 186 -13.24 7.18 -23.82
CA ARG A 186 -14.17 6.37 -23.04
C ARG A 186 -13.40 5.40 -22.15
N LEU A 187 -13.89 5.20 -20.92
CA LEU A 187 -13.46 4.10 -20.09
C LEU A 187 -13.81 2.76 -20.76
N ILE A 188 -12.93 1.79 -20.65
CA ILE A 188 -13.09 0.47 -21.26
C ILE A 188 -13.84 -0.42 -20.25
N TYR A 189 -14.97 -0.97 -20.69
CA TYR A 189 -15.65 -2.00 -19.90
C TYR A 189 -14.77 -3.25 -19.82
N ALA A 190 -14.38 -3.62 -18.61
CA ALA A 190 -13.49 -4.75 -18.34
C ALA A 190 -14.26 -6.05 -17.99
N GLY A 191 -15.52 -5.92 -17.61
CA GLY A 191 -16.38 -7.04 -17.25
C GLY A 191 -17.35 -6.68 -16.13
N GLY A 192 -18.26 -7.60 -15.84
CA GLY A 192 -19.26 -7.43 -14.78
C GLY A 192 -20.37 -8.47 -14.90
N GLY A 193 -21.33 -8.38 -14.01
CA GLY A 193 -22.47 -9.28 -13.98
C GLY A 193 -23.12 -9.36 -12.60
N PRO A 194 -23.97 -10.35 -12.36
CA PRO A 194 -24.62 -10.53 -11.05
C PRO A 194 -23.58 -10.92 -9.99
N ILE A 195 -23.68 -10.34 -8.81
CA ILE A 195 -22.80 -10.66 -7.67
C ILE A 195 -23.08 -12.10 -7.18
N ARG A 196 -24.35 -12.48 -7.21
CA ARG A 196 -24.75 -13.83 -6.85
C ARG A 196 -24.66 -14.75 -8.06
N ASN A 197 -24.05 -15.92 -7.88
CA ASN A 197 -23.87 -16.91 -8.94
C ASN A 197 -23.03 -16.41 -10.14
N PHE A 198 -22.06 -15.54 -9.90
CA PHE A 198 -21.13 -15.09 -10.92
C PHE A 198 -20.33 -16.28 -11.47
N GLN A 199 -20.37 -16.46 -12.81
CA GLN A 199 -19.61 -17.52 -13.47
C GLN A 199 -18.28 -16.95 -13.99
N VAL A 200 -17.18 -17.52 -13.51
CA VAL A 200 -15.84 -17.15 -13.95
C VAL A 200 -15.62 -17.64 -15.38
N ASN A 201 -14.92 -16.87 -16.21
CA ASN A 201 -14.62 -17.17 -17.62
C ASN A 201 -15.79 -17.03 -18.62
N GLN A 202 -16.90 -16.40 -18.26
CA GLN A 202 -17.81 -15.94 -19.29
C GLN A 202 -17.21 -14.73 -20.00
N ALA A 203 -17.17 -14.78 -21.34
CA ALA A 203 -16.88 -13.59 -22.13
C ALA A 203 -17.86 -12.47 -21.74
N PRO A 204 -17.41 -11.20 -21.66
CA PRO A 204 -18.30 -10.09 -21.33
C PRO A 204 -19.54 -10.14 -22.20
N ALA A 205 -20.72 -10.07 -21.60
CA ALA A 205 -21.97 -10.02 -22.36
C ALA A 205 -21.89 -8.83 -23.32
N LYS A 206 -22.08 -9.09 -24.61
CA LYS A 206 -22.10 -8.04 -25.64
C LYS A 206 -23.16 -7.00 -25.25
N PRO A 207 -22.82 -5.69 -25.22
CA PRO A 207 -23.81 -4.68 -24.87
C PRO A 207 -25.04 -4.81 -25.76
N PRO A 208 -26.25 -4.75 -25.22
CA PRO A 208 -27.46 -4.76 -26.04
C PRO A 208 -27.43 -3.55 -27.00
N GLY A 209 -27.52 -3.80 -28.30
CA GLY A 209 -27.61 -2.76 -29.33
C GLY A 209 -26.51 -2.75 -30.42
N ILE A 210 -25.49 -3.60 -30.33
CA ILE A 210 -24.56 -3.76 -31.44
C ILE A 210 -25.06 -4.93 -32.28
N VAL A 211 -25.82 -4.61 -33.31
CA VAL A 211 -26.18 -5.58 -34.39
C VAL A 211 -24.90 -5.97 -35.08
N ASP A 212 -24.58 -7.24 -35.08
CA ASP A 212 -23.44 -7.79 -35.81
C ASP A 212 -23.67 -7.56 -37.31
N PRO A 213 -22.84 -6.78 -38.00
CA PRO A 213 -23.04 -6.52 -39.45
C PRO A 213 -22.91 -7.78 -40.30
N ASN A 214 -22.47 -8.91 -39.76
CA ASN A 214 -22.34 -10.19 -40.42
C ASN A 214 -23.52 -11.15 -40.22
N GLN A 215 -24.50 -10.82 -39.37
CA GLN A 215 -25.77 -11.56 -39.31
C GLN A 215 -26.73 -11.03 -40.40
N ARG A 216 -26.58 -11.52 -41.60
CA ARG A 216 -27.65 -11.43 -42.62
C ARG A 216 -28.60 -12.59 -42.43
N PRO A 217 -29.90 -12.37 -42.57
CA PRO A 217 -30.92 -13.41 -42.51
C PRO A 217 -30.77 -14.43 -43.65
#